data_055842293ab8b0046589c9080a96079d
#
_entry.id   055842293ab8b0046589c9080a96079d
#
_cell.length_a   1.000
_cell.length_b   1.000
_cell.length_c   1.000
_cell.angle_alpha   90.00
_cell.angle_beta   90.00
_cell.angle_gamma   90.00
#
_symmetry.space_group_name_H-M   'P 1'
#
loop_
_entity.id
_entity.type
_entity.pdbx_description
1 polymer ?
#
loop_
_entity_poly.entity_id
_entity_poly.type
_entity_poly.pdbx_seq_one_letter_code
_entity_poly.pdbx_strand_id
1 'polypeptide(L)'
;KKVILATSYLKTDDILEKKINDKQIKIFRGHPEDVISRYINAAEKYHLDIIIRGTADCPYISEEIIDFLINSHFKKGADFTYANNSAPGTSAEIYNLSTLKFIKMKKRNTSLSEYMTWYVMNNKKYFKVNNVTLPKSLSRNYRLTLDYQEDLKMFNLLYEKLNKKKLKVNLSNIFHIMDKDRKLRDININCKLIFKTNRKLIKYLDKNTKF
;
A
#
# COMPACT_ATOMS: atom_id res chain seq x y z
N LYS A 1 -3.67 -7.74 -16.71
CA LYS A 1 -3.03 -7.18 -15.51
C LYS A 1 -1.61 -6.72 -15.88
N LYS A 2 -1.15 -5.61 -15.32
CA LYS A 2 0.22 -5.09 -15.52
C LYS A 2 0.79 -4.72 -14.16
N VAL A 3 2.07 -5.00 -13.93
CA VAL A 3 2.81 -4.50 -12.76
C VAL A 3 3.62 -3.30 -13.20
N ILE A 4 3.47 -2.19 -12.47
CA ILE A 4 4.09 -0.91 -12.80
C ILE A 4 4.81 -0.37 -11.58
N LEU A 5 6.13 -0.16 -11.69
CA LEU A 5 6.85 0.68 -10.75
C LEU A 5 6.56 2.15 -11.10
N ALA A 6 5.75 2.81 -10.29
CA ALA A 6 5.43 4.22 -10.44
C ALA A 6 6.30 5.06 -9.48
N THR A 7 7.49 5.48 -9.93
CA THR A 7 8.45 6.26 -9.15
C THR A 7 8.56 7.71 -9.61
N SER A 8 9.40 8.51 -8.97
CA SER A 8 9.60 9.90 -9.33
C SER A 8 10.62 10.07 -10.47
N TYR A 9 10.63 11.26 -11.09
CA TYR A 9 11.66 11.61 -12.08
C TYR A 9 12.96 12.14 -11.45
N LEU A 10 13.07 12.14 -10.11
CA LEU A 10 14.29 12.57 -9.44
C LEU A 10 15.45 11.59 -9.69
N LYS A 11 16.65 12.10 -9.84
CA LYS A 11 17.87 11.28 -10.06
C LYS A 11 18.12 10.28 -8.93
N THR A 12 17.72 10.60 -7.70
CA THR A 12 17.80 9.69 -6.55
C THR A 12 17.05 8.39 -6.76
N ASP A 13 16.01 8.39 -7.59
CA ASP A 13 15.19 7.23 -7.88
C ASP A 13 15.68 6.40 -9.07
N ASP A 14 16.76 6.83 -9.76
CA ASP A 14 17.34 6.08 -10.90
C ASP A 14 17.79 4.68 -10.49
N ILE A 15 18.17 4.52 -9.22
CA ILE A 15 18.58 3.22 -8.67
C ILE A 15 17.44 2.20 -8.70
N LEU A 16 16.19 2.62 -8.52
CA LEU A 16 15.03 1.75 -8.54
C LEU A 16 14.85 1.10 -9.92
N GLU A 17 14.98 1.91 -10.97
CA GLU A 17 14.92 1.41 -12.35
C GLU A 17 16.04 0.41 -12.65
N LYS A 18 17.28 0.71 -12.22
CA LYS A 18 18.44 -0.17 -12.40
C LYS A 18 18.35 -1.49 -11.66
N LYS A 19 17.59 -1.54 -10.54
CA LYS A 19 17.42 -2.74 -9.71
C LYS A 19 16.30 -3.67 -10.17
N ILE A 20 15.44 -3.22 -11.08
CA ILE A 20 14.40 -4.08 -11.65
C ILE A 20 15.02 -4.98 -12.70
N ASN A 21 15.02 -6.28 -12.42
CA ASN A 21 15.51 -7.30 -13.33
C ASN A 21 14.38 -8.00 -14.11
N ASP A 22 13.12 -7.79 -13.72
CA ASP A 22 11.97 -8.42 -14.37
C ASP A 22 11.45 -7.53 -15.51
N LYS A 23 11.61 -8.00 -16.76
CA LYS A 23 11.16 -7.30 -17.98
C LYS A 23 9.63 -7.14 -18.07
N GLN A 24 8.86 -7.86 -17.27
CA GLN A 24 7.41 -7.73 -17.24
C GLN A 24 6.96 -6.49 -16.45
N ILE A 25 7.79 -6.00 -15.53
CA ILE A 25 7.51 -4.80 -14.77
C ILE A 25 7.71 -3.58 -15.67
N LYS A 26 6.66 -2.78 -15.81
CA LYS A 26 6.73 -1.49 -16.52
C LYS A 26 7.18 -0.40 -15.55
N ILE A 27 7.94 0.56 -16.07
CA ILE A 27 8.42 1.69 -15.26
C ILE A 27 7.71 2.94 -15.74
N PHE A 28 7.19 3.70 -14.78
CA PHE A 28 6.61 5.01 -15.00
C PHE A 28 7.25 6.00 -14.04
N ARG A 29 7.79 7.09 -14.59
CA ARG A 29 8.37 8.19 -13.80
C ARG A 29 7.47 9.41 -13.88
N GLY A 30 7.17 10.00 -12.73
CA GLY A 30 6.27 11.14 -12.63
C GLY A 30 6.64 12.08 -11.48
N HIS A 31 5.71 12.95 -11.10
CA HIS A 31 5.94 13.96 -10.07
C HIS A 31 6.31 13.33 -8.71
N PRO A 32 7.34 13.83 -7.99
CA PRO A 32 7.77 13.24 -6.73
C PRO A 32 6.70 13.32 -5.63
N GLU A 33 6.02 14.44 -5.48
CA GLU A 33 5.05 14.67 -4.40
C GLU A 33 3.60 14.44 -4.84
N ASP A 34 3.25 14.76 -6.09
CA ASP A 34 1.90 14.55 -6.61
C ASP A 34 1.71 13.11 -7.08
N VAL A 35 1.56 12.21 -6.11
CA VAL A 35 1.40 10.78 -6.34
C VAL A 35 0.09 10.47 -7.08
N ILE A 36 -0.99 11.21 -6.82
CA ILE A 36 -2.27 11.05 -7.52
C ILE A 36 -2.08 11.30 -9.02
N SER A 37 -1.47 12.40 -9.42
CA SER A 37 -1.17 12.68 -10.83
C SER A 37 -0.26 11.62 -11.44
N ARG A 38 0.72 11.13 -10.68
CA ARG A 38 1.62 10.05 -11.13
C ARG A 38 0.85 8.76 -11.43
N TYR A 39 -0.10 8.38 -10.56
CA TYR A 39 -0.95 7.20 -10.79
C TYR A 39 -1.91 7.40 -11.96
N ILE A 40 -2.54 8.58 -12.10
CA ILE A 40 -3.41 8.90 -13.24
C ILE A 40 -2.64 8.76 -14.55
N ASN A 41 -1.49 9.43 -14.67
CA ASN A 41 -0.69 9.42 -15.89
C ASN A 41 -0.15 8.01 -16.23
N ALA A 42 0.24 7.23 -15.21
CA ALA A 42 0.63 5.83 -15.41
C ALA A 42 -0.55 4.99 -15.89
N ALA A 43 -1.72 5.13 -15.29
CA ALA A 43 -2.90 4.38 -15.67
C ALA A 43 -3.36 4.73 -17.10
N GLU A 44 -3.36 6.00 -17.48
CA GLU A 44 -3.67 6.44 -18.85
C GLU A 44 -2.68 5.91 -19.87
N LYS A 45 -1.36 6.03 -19.60
CA LYS A 45 -0.31 5.49 -20.47
C LYS A 45 -0.47 4.00 -20.76
N TYR A 46 -0.94 3.26 -19.78
CA TYR A 46 -1.06 1.80 -19.89
C TYR A 46 -2.50 1.31 -20.08
N HIS A 47 -3.46 2.21 -20.29
CA HIS A 47 -4.89 1.93 -20.51
C HIS A 47 -5.48 1.06 -19.37
N LEU A 48 -5.41 1.58 -18.15
CA LEU A 48 -5.87 0.90 -16.93
C LEU A 48 -7.03 1.68 -16.30
N ASP A 49 -8.09 0.98 -15.92
CA ASP A 49 -9.26 1.55 -15.26
C ASP A 49 -9.21 1.37 -13.73
N ILE A 50 -8.50 0.35 -13.27
CA ILE A 50 -8.38 -0.02 -11.85
C ILE A 50 -6.91 0.01 -11.43
N ILE A 51 -6.66 0.63 -10.31
CA ILE A 51 -5.33 0.77 -9.72
C ILE A 51 -5.29 0.01 -8.38
N ILE A 52 -4.41 -0.96 -8.29
CA ILE A 52 -4.07 -1.65 -7.04
C ILE A 52 -2.80 -1.01 -6.53
N ARG A 53 -2.94 -0.19 -5.49
CA ARG A 53 -1.82 0.55 -4.90
C ARG A 53 -1.14 -0.28 -3.82
N GLY A 54 0.08 -0.68 -4.08
CA GLY A 54 1.04 -1.13 -3.08
C GLY A 54 2.19 -0.15 -2.96
N THR A 55 2.81 -0.05 -1.80
CA THR A 55 3.97 0.80 -1.56
C THR A 55 5.22 -0.06 -1.34
N ALA A 56 6.39 0.45 -1.74
CA ALA A 56 7.63 -0.34 -1.77
C ALA A 56 8.19 -0.68 -0.37
N ASP A 57 7.73 0.03 0.65
CA ASP A 57 7.99 -0.26 2.06
C ASP A 57 7.18 -1.46 2.60
N CYS A 58 6.35 -2.08 1.76
CA CYS A 58 5.50 -3.21 2.09
C CYS A 58 5.93 -4.47 1.31
N PRO A 59 7.07 -5.12 1.65
CA PRO A 59 7.64 -6.21 0.86
C PRO A 59 6.81 -7.50 0.88
N TYR A 60 5.85 -7.62 1.80
CA TYR A 60 4.99 -8.80 1.96
C TYR A 60 3.51 -8.50 1.65
N ILE A 61 3.25 -7.64 0.66
CA ILE A 61 1.89 -7.48 0.13
C ILE A 61 1.37 -8.85 -0.35
N SER A 62 0.19 -9.24 0.14
CA SER A 62 -0.39 -10.56 -0.10
C SER A 62 -1.29 -10.58 -1.33
N GLU A 63 -1.01 -11.48 -2.25
CA GLU A 63 -1.89 -11.76 -3.40
C GLU A 63 -3.27 -12.23 -2.94
N GLU A 64 -3.35 -13.06 -1.89
CA GLU A 64 -4.61 -13.57 -1.35
C GLU A 64 -5.50 -12.42 -0.82
N ILE A 65 -4.90 -11.43 -0.14
CA ILE A 65 -5.62 -10.23 0.30
C ILE A 65 -6.06 -9.40 -0.91
N ILE A 66 -5.19 -9.21 -1.89
CA ILE A 66 -5.51 -8.45 -3.11
C ILE A 66 -6.70 -9.09 -3.82
N ASP A 67 -6.70 -10.40 -4.03
CA ASP A 67 -7.80 -11.10 -4.70
C ASP A 67 -9.11 -10.99 -3.91
N PHE A 68 -9.05 -11.07 -2.59
CA PHE A 68 -10.21 -10.86 -1.72
C PHE A 68 -10.78 -9.44 -1.87
N LEU A 69 -9.90 -8.43 -1.90
CA LEU A 69 -10.30 -7.04 -2.07
C LEU A 69 -10.84 -6.74 -3.47
N ILE A 70 -10.23 -7.28 -4.54
CA ILE A 70 -10.69 -7.11 -5.92
C ILE A 70 -12.10 -7.68 -6.08
N ASN A 71 -12.33 -8.91 -5.60
CA ASN A 71 -13.65 -9.55 -5.67
C ASN A 71 -14.70 -8.72 -4.92
N SER A 72 -14.35 -8.20 -3.74
CA SER A 72 -15.24 -7.32 -2.98
C SER A 72 -15.48 -5.98 -3.68
N HIS A 73 -14.45 -5.39 -4.28
CA HIS A 73 -14.51 -4.13 -5.00
C HIS A 73 -15.54 -4.17 -6.13
N PHE A 74 -15.42 -5.16 -7.02
CA PHE A 74 -16.34 -5.34 -8.13
C PHE A 74 -17.75 -5.72 -7.67
N LYS A 75 -17.87 -6.64 -6.71
CA LYS A 75 -19.17 -7.06 -6.17
C LYS A 75 -19.96 -5.88 -5.58
N LYS A 76 -19.25 -4.93 -4.98
CA LYS A 76 -19.87 -3.74 -4.38
C LYS A 76 -20.00 -2.57 -5.39
N GLY A 77 -19.35 -2.62 -6.54
CA GLY A 77 -19.22 -1.49 -7.46
C GLY A 77 -18.62 -0.28 -6.74
N ALA A 78 -17.53 -0.50 -6.02
CA ALA A 78 -16.92 0.53 -5.19
C ALA A 78 -16.01 1.44 -6.00
N ASP A 79 -15.82 2.68 -5.55
CA ASP A 79 -14.84 3.62 -6.08
C ASP A 79 -13.47 3.45 -5.41
N PHE A 80 -13.50 3.04 -4.15
CA PHE A 80 -12.33 2.79 -3.32
C PHE A 80 -12.57 1.61 -2.40
N THR A 81 -11.57 0.70 -2.29
CA THR A 81 -11.63 -0.47 -1.41
C THR A 81 -10.33 -0.61 -0.63
N TYR A 82 -10.46 -0.89 0.67
CA TYR A 82 -9.34 -1.18 1.57
C TYR A 82 -9.73 -2.19 2.65
N ALA A 83 -8.73 -2.83 3.26
CA ALA A 83 -8.94 -3.70 4.42
C ALA A 83 -8.73 -2.93 5.73
N ASN A 84 -9.62 -3.12 6.72
CA ASN A 84 -9.53 -2.42 8.01
C ASN A 84 -8.72 -3.17 9.08
N ASN A 85 -8.52 -4.48 8.91
CA ASN A 85 -7.89 -5.38 9.88
C ASN A 85 -6.73 -6.19 9.32
N SER A 86 -6.13 -5.75 8.21
CA SER A 86 -4.88 -6.35 7.71
C SER A 86 -3.71 -6.01 8.62
N ALA A 87 -2.72 -6.90 8.69
CA ALA A 87 -1.43 -6.55 9.24
C ALA A 87 -0.84 -5.39 8.42
N PRO A 88 -0.38 -4.29 9.04
CA PRO A 88 0.27 -3.20 8.30
C PRO A 88 1.39 -3.74 7.39
N GLY A 89 1.34 -3.40 6.11
CA GLY A 89 2.31 -3.86 5.11
C GLY A 89 1.91 -5.12 4.33
N THR A 90 0.72 -5.72 4.58
CA THR A 90 0.28 -6.93 3.85
C THR A 90 -0.84 -6.68 2.86
N SER A 91 -1.48 -5.53 2.89
CA SER A 91 -2.63 -5.18 2.06
C SER A 91 -2.27 -4.10 1.05
N ALA A 92 -3.07 -4.03 0.00
CA ALA A 92 -3.09 -2.94 -0.97
C ALA A 92 -4.40 -2.16 -0.85
N GLU A 93 -4.46 -1.00 -1.51
CA GLU A 93 -5.67 -0.20 -1.69
C GLU A 93 -6.11 -0.27 -3.16
N ILE A 94 -7.41 -0.31 -3.41
CA ILE A 94 -7.95 -0.37 -4.78
C ILE A 94 -8.71 0.91 -5.08
N TYR A 95 -8.36 1.55 -6.18
CA TYR A 95 -8.98 2.77 -6.68
C TYR A 95 -9.46 2.57 -8.12
N ASN A 96 -10.65 3.09 -8.44
CA ASN A 96 -10.98 3.37 -9.83
C ASN A 96 -10.14 4.55 -10.33
N LEU A 97 -9.70 4.53 -11.58
CA LEU A 97 -9.04 5.68 -12.20
C LEU A 97 -9.93 6.94 -12.14
N SER A 98 -11.24 6.78 -12.35
CA SER A 98 -12.22 7.85 -12.23
C SER A 98 -12.22 8.52 -10.86
N THR A 99 -11.99 7.76 -9.78
CA THR A 99 -11.88 8.28 -8.41
C THR A 99 -10.69 9.24 -8.27
N LEU A 100 -9.52 8.85 -8.78
CA LEU A 100 -8.34 9.70 -8.73
C LEU A 100 -8.51 10.95 -9.60
N LYS A 101 -9.09 10.81 -10.79
CA LYS A 101 -9.42 11.95 -11.67
C LYS A 101 -10.40 12.93 -11.00
N PHE A 102 -11.42 12.41 -10.32
CA PHE A 102 -12.37 13.25 -9.58
C PHE A 102 -11.67 14.02 -8.46
N ILE A 103 -10.80 13.38 -7.68
CA ILE A 103 -10.01 14.06 -6.65
C ILE A 103 -9.20 15.20 -7.27
N LYS A 104 -8.49 14.93 -8.38
CA LYS A 104 -7.65 15.92 -9.05
C LYS A 104 -8.46 17.09 -9.61
N MET A 105 -9.66 16.83 -10.13
CA MET A 105 -10.60 17.87 -10.60
C MET A 105 -11.04 18.77 -9.43
N LYS A 106 -11.37 18.19 -8.27
CA LYS A 106 -11.82 18.94 -7.08
C LYS A 106 -10.68 19.68 -6.39
N LYS A 107 -9.48 19.13 -6.41
CA LYS A 107 -8.32 19.70 -5.74
C LYS A 107 -7.09 19.69 -6.65
N ARG A 108 -6.80 20.86 -7.24
CA ARG A 108 -5.68 21.01 -8.18
C ARG A 108 -4.32 20.66 -7.54
N ASN A 109 -4.09 21.12 -6.30
CA ASN A 109 -2.88 20.79 -5.54
C ASN A 109 -3.10 19.53 -4.72
N THR A 110 -2.43 18.45 -5.10
CA THR A 110 -2.44 17.14 -4.45
C THR A 110 -1.06 16.72 -3.95
N SER A 111 -0.24 17.67 -3.48
CA SER A 111 1.11 17.41 -2.94
C SER A 111 1.13 16.54 -1.67
N LEU A 112 0.00 16.37 -1.00
CA LEU A 112 -0.16 15.44 0.14
C LEU A 112 -0.60 14.04 -0.29
N SER A 113 -0.52 13.71 -1.57
CA SER A 113 -1.06 12.46 -2.10
C SER A 113 -0.21 11.20 -1.83
N GLU A 114 0.89 11.32 -1.14
CA GLU A 114 1.47 10.18 -0.41
C GLU A 114 0.42 9.55 0.53
N TYR A 115 -0.40 10.40 1.16
CA TYR A 115 -1.53 10.01 2.01
C TYR A 115 -2.86 10.02 1.24
N MET A 116 -2.91 9.44 0.03
CA MET A 116 -4.06 9.57 -0.88
C MET A 116 -5.37 9.04 -0.31
N THR A 117 -5.33 8.10 0.63
CA THR A 117 -6.51 7.61 1.38
C THR A 117 -7.28 8.75 2.06
N TRP A 118 -6.59 9.78 2.57
CA TRP A 118 -7.23 10.94 3.21
C TRP A 118 -8.14 11.73 2.26
N TYR A 119 -7.77 11.85 0.98
CA TYR A 119 -8.62 12.53 -0.01
C TYR A 119 -9.94 11.80 -0.22
N VAL A 120 -9.98 10.48 -0.12
CA VAL A 120 -11.23 9.72 -0.18
C VAL A 120 -11.97 9.78 1.15
N MET A 121 -11.28 9.49 2.25
CA MET A 121 -11.90 9.31 3.57
C MET A 121 -12.50 10.61 4.13
N ASN A 122 -11.89 11.76 3.85
CA ASN A 122 -12.41 13.06 4.24
C ASN A 122 -13.56 13.56 3.34
N ASN A 123 -13.80 12.88 2.22
CA ASN A 123 -14.79 13.28 1.21
C ASN A 123 -15.71 12.12 0.82
N LYS A 124 -16.02 11.23 1.77
CA LYS A 124 -16.81 9.99 1.56
C LYS A 124 -18.15 10.21 0.86
N LYS A 125 -18.76 11.39 1.00
CA LYS A 125 -20.05 11.72 0.35
C LYS A 125 -19.98 11.66 -1.18
N TYR A 126 -18.79 11.71 -1.76
CA TYR A 126 -18.57 11.65 -3.21
C TYR A 126 -18.18 10.28 -3.71
N PHE A 127 -17.89 9.32 -2.80
CA PHE A 127 -17.31 8.05 -3.18
C PHE A 127 -18.01 6.87 -2.51
N LYS A 128 -18.21 5.82 -3.26
CA LYS A 128 -18.65 4.53 -2.72
C LYS A 128 -17.45 3.79 -2.12
N VAL A 129 -17.25 4.00 -0.83
CA VAL A 129 -16.13 3.40 -0.07
C VAL A 129 -16.50 2.01 0.41
N ASN A 130 -15.70 1.01 0.06
CA ASN A 130 -15.83 -0.36 0.53
C ASN A 130 -14.74 -0.68 1.56
N ASN A 131 -15.15 -0.77 2.81
CA ASN A 131 -14.30 -1.16 3.93
C ASN A 131 -14.47 -2.66 4.18
N VAL A 132 -13.41 -3.42 3.91
CA VAL A 132 -13.43 -4.88 3.95
C VAL A 132 -12.83 -5.39 5.26
N THR A 133 -13.55 -6.27 5.95
CA THR A 133 -13.03 -7.04 7.08
C THR A 133 -12.52 -8.38 6.57
N LEU A 134 -11.24 -8.62 6.71
CA LEU A 134 -10.60 -9.87 6.30
C LEU A 134 -10.91 -11.00 7.31
N PRO A 135 -10.97 -12.25 6.84
CA PRO A 135 -11.07 -13.41 7.73
C PRO A 135 -9.84 -13.55 8.62
N LYS A 136 -9.97 -14.25 9.74
CA LYS A 136 -8.89 -14.45 10.72
C LYS A 136 -7.61 -15.06 10.11
N SER A 137 -7.73 -15.86 9.07
CA SER A 137 -6.60 -16.45 8.34
C SER A 137 -5.71 -15.39 7.66
N LEU A 138 -6.29 -14.26 7.27
CA LEU A 138 -5.61 -13.16 6.56
C LEU A 138 -5.37 -11.91 7.42
N SER A 139 -5.69 -11.99 8.72
CA SER A 139 -5.63 -10.86 9.65
C SER A 139 -4.70 -11.14 10.82
N ARG A 140 -3.79 -10.23 11.12
CA ARG A 140 -2.95 -10.21 12.32
C ARG A 140 -2.65 -8.75 12.69
N ASN A 141 -2.21 -8.53 13.92
CA ASN A 141 -1.80 -7.22 14.40
C ASN A 141 -0.27 -7.03 14.40
N TYR A 142 0.45 -7.78 13.55
CA TYR A 142 1.88 -7.57 13.35
C TYR A 142 2.14 -6.35 12.50
N ARG A 143 3.31 -5.75 12.68
CA ARG A 143 3.84 -4.74 11.80
C ARG A 143 4.74 -5.39 10.74
N LEU A 144 4.33 -5.30 9.47
CA LEU A 144 5.04 -5.87 8.30
C LEU A 144 5.29 -4.78 7.23
N THR A 145 5.59 -3.56 7.66
CA THR A 145 6.06 -2.45 6.81
C THR A 145 7.47 -2.02 7.25
N LEU A 146 8.28 -1.51 6.33
CA LEU A 146 9.71 -1.25 6.51
C LEU A 146 9.97 0.26 6.60
N ASP A 147 9.91 0.82 7.82
CA ASP A 147 10.14 2.25 8.06
C ASP A 147 11.28 2.50 9.05
N TYR A 148 11.64 1.51 9.87
CA TYR A 148 12.63 1.61 10.94
C TYR A 148 13.71 0.52 10.83
N GLN A 149 14.85 0.72 11.50
CA GLN A 149 15.91 -0.29 11.55
C GLN A 149 15.45 -1.60 12.21
N GLU A 150 14.55 -1.50 13.18
CA GLU A 150 13.93 -2.65 13.83
C GLU A 150 13.08 -3.45 12.83
N ASP A 151 12.37 -2.78 11.92
CA ASP A 151 11.64 -3.44 10.85
C ASP A 151 12.61 -4.23 9.95
N LEU A 152 13.69 -3.60 9.51
CA LEU A 152 14.70 -4.26 8.68
C LEU A 152 15.31 -5.49 9.39
N LYS A 153 15.64 -5.37 10.68
CA LYS A 153 16.12 -6.49 11.49
C LYS A 153 15.10 -7.64 11.55
N MET A 154 13.84 -7.31 11.79
CA MET A 154 12.76 -8.29 11.84
C MET A 154 12.59 -8.98 10.48
N PHE A 155 12.59 -8.23 9.36
CA PHE A 155 12.46 -8.79 8.01
C PHE A 155 13.61 -9.74 7.66
N ASN A 156 14.85 -9.37 7.95
CA ASN A 156 16.02 -10.21 7.70
C ASN A 156 15.92 -11.55 8.45
N LEU A 157 15.60 -11.50 9.74
CA LEU A 157 15.43 -12.72 10.56
C LEU A 157 14.25 -13.58 10.10
N LEU A 158 13.15 -12.95 9.68
CA LEU A 158 12.00 -13.67 9.14
C LEU A 158 12.37 -14.37 7.83
N TYR A 159 13.05 -13.66 6.92
CA TYR A 159 13.51 -14.21 5.66
C TYR A 159 14.49 -15.39 5.85
N GLU A 160 15.46 -15.26 6.77
CA GLU A 160 16.38 -16.36 7.14
C GLU A 160 15.62 -17.59 7.64
N LYS A 161 14.58 -17.39 8.49
CA LYS A 161 13.77 -18.50 9.01
C LYS A 161 12.94 -19.17 7.91
N LEU A 162 12.38 -18.40 6.97
CA LEU A 162 11.68 -18.94 5.80
C LEU A 162 12.64 -19.80 4.95
N ASN A 163 13.82 -19.28 4.64
CA ASN A 163 14.83 -19.98 3.84
C ASN A 163 15.33 -21.26 4.52
N LYS A 164 15.69 -21.18 5.82
CA LYS A 164 16.13 -22.34 6.58
C LYS A 164 15.11 -23.49 6.59
N LYS A 165 13.82 -23.13 6.59
CA LYS A 165 12.73 -24.10 6.53
C LYS A 165 12.28 -24.44 5.10
N LYS A 166 12.93 -23.89 4.07
CA LYS A 166 12.57 -24.04 2.64
C LYS A 166 11.09 -23.69 2.37
N LEU A 167 10.54 -22.70 3.07
CA LEU A 167 9.16 -22.25 2.92
C LEU A 167 9.06 -21.14 1.88
N LYS A 168 7.99 -21.17 1.08
CA LYS A 168 7.67 -20.07 0.15
C LYS A 168 7.37 -18.79 0.95
N VAL A 169 7.77 -17.65 0.38
CA VAL A 169 7.38 -16.33 0.91
C VAL A 169 5.91 -16.09 0.52
N ASN A 170 5.01 -16.39 1.44
CA ASN A 170 3.58 -16.11 1.36
C ASN A 170 3.02 -15.79 2.76
N LEU A 171 1.84 -15.23 2.82
CA LEU A 171 1.25 -14.73 4.06
C LEU A 171 1.04 -15.85 5.09
N SER A 172 0.60 -17.03 4.66
CA SER A 172 0.38 -18.19 5.53
C SER A 172 1.66 -18.62 6.24
N ASN A 173 2.76 -18.76 5.50
CA ASN A 173 4.06 -19.15 6.07
C ASN A 173 4.65 -18.05 6.97
N ILE A 174 4.49 -16.78 6.58
CA ILE A 174 4.89 -15.62 7.39
C ILE A 174 4.15 -15.65 8.72
N PHE A 175 2.83 -15.78 8.70
CA PHE A 175 2.02 -15.84 9.91
C PHE A 175 2.35 -17.06 10.75
N HIS A 176 2.56 -18.23 10.13
CA HIS A 176 2.95 -19.44 10.86
C HIS A 176 4.28 -19.26 11.65
N ILE A 177 5.27 -18.58 11.06
CA ILE A 177 6.54 -18.30 11.75
C ILE A 177 6.30 -17.24 12.84
N MET A 178 5.64 -16.16 12.51
CA MET A 178 5.41 -15.04 13.42
C MET A 178 4.51 -15.43 14.59
N ASP A 179 3.50 -16.29 14.40
CA ASP A 179 2.61 -16.78 15.47
C ASP A 179 3.38 -17.59 16.52
N LYS A 180 4.40 -18.36 16.10
CA LYS A 180 5.20 -19.22 16.96
C LYS A 180 6.41 -18.53 17.59
N ASP A 181 6.86 -17.40 17.04
CA ASP A 181 8.08 -16.71 17.49
C ASP A 181 7.77 -15.32 18.03
N ARG A 182 7.45 -15.26 19.33
CA ARG A 182 7.19 -14.01 20.02
C ARG A 182 8.39 -13.06 19.98
N LYS A 183 9.61 -13.57 20.13
CA LYS A 183 10.83 -12.75 20.10
C LYS A 183 10.98 -12.04 18.77
N LEU A 184 10.65 -12.72 17.66
CA LEU A 184 10.66 -12.12 16.33
C LEU A 184 9.59 -11.03 16.20
N ARG A 185 8.38 -11.25 16.70
CA ARG A 185 7.29 -10.25 16.67
C ARG A 185 7.59 -9.00 17.48
N ASP A 186 8.29 -9.18 18.60
CA ASP A 186 8.53 -8.10 19.56
C ASP A 186 9.67 -7.17 19.11
N ILE A 187 10.43 -7.51 18.07
CA ILE A 187 11.56 -6.69 17.58
C ILE A 187 11.10 -5.27 17.21
N ASN A 188 9.99 -5.14 16.52
CA ASN A 188 9.46 -3.86 16.04
C ASN A 188 8.14 -3.44 16.70
N ILE A 189 7.80 -4.04 17.85
CA ILE A 189 6.53 -3.81 18.53
C ILE A 189 6.31 -2.33 18.93
N ASN A 190 7.40 -1.61 19.21
CA ASN A 190 7.37 -0.20 19.59
C ASN A 190 7.41 0.78 18.40
N CYS A 191 7.60 0.26 17.18
CA CYS A 191 7.62 1.07 15.97
C CYS A 191 6.22 1.55 15.62
N LYS A 192 6.04 2.87 15.54
CA LYS A 192 4.73 3.50 15.34
C LYS A 192 4.45 3.76 13.86
N LEU A 193 3.20 3.60 13.47
CA LEU A 193 2.72 4.11 12.19
C LEU A 193 2.45 5.61 12.33
N ILE A 194 3.36 6.45 11.84
CA ILE A 194 3.34 7.90 12.04
C ILE A 194 2.01 8.51 11.61
N PHE A 195 1.48 8.09 10.47
CA PHE A 195 0.19 8.57 9.95
C PHE A 195 -1.02 8.19 10.82
N LYS A 196 -0.87 7.23 11.75
CA LYS A 196 -1.92 6.85 12.72
C LYS A 196 -1.72 7.48 14.11
N THR A 197 -0.52 7.92 14.42
CA THR A 197 -0.15 8.33 15.79
C THR A 197 0.24 9.80 15.92
N ASN A 198 0.72 10.42 14.85
CA ASN A 198 1.10 11.84 14.88
C ASN A 198 -0.13 12.75 14.74
N ARG A 199 -0.64 13.23 15.87
CA ARG A 199 -1.84 14.09 15.93
C ARG A 199 -1.72 15.37 15.11
N LYS A 200 -0.51 15.96 15.01
CA LYS A 200 -0.29 17.18 14.22
C LYS A 200 -0.45 16.87 12.72
N LEU A 201 0.20 15.80 12.26
CA LEU A 201 0.08 15.34 10.87
C LEU A 201 -1.37 14.99 10.51
N ILE A 202 -2.07 14.23 11.37
CA ILE A 202 -3.48 13.86 11.17
C ILE A 202 -4.35 15.11 11.00
N LYS A 203 -4.26 16.07 11.92
CA LYS A 203 -5.00 17.33 11.82
C LYS A 203 -4.67 18.12 10.54
N TYR A 204 -3.40 18.12 10.14
CA TYR A 204 -2.97 18.80 8.92
C TYR A 204 -3.56 18.11 7.67
N LEU A 205 -3.51 16.78 7.60
CA LEU A 205 -4.11 16.01 6.52
C LEU A 205 -5.64 16.20 6.48
N ASP A 206 -6.31 16.11 7.63
CA ASP A 206 -7.77 16.30 7.73
C ASP A 206 -8.22 17.67 7.21
N LYS A 207 -7.44 18.72 7.48
CA LYS A 207 -7.74 20.06 6.98
C LYS A 207 -7.47 20.21 5.47
N ASN A 208 -6.36 19.66 5.00
CA ASN A 208 -5.82 19.97 3.67
C ASN A 208 -6.26 19.01 2.56
N THR A 209 -6.90 17.88 2.88
CA THR A 209 -7.40 16.92 1.89
C THR A 209 -8.91 17.02 1.65
N LYS A 210 -9.66 17.86 2.37
CA LYS A 210 -11.08 18.15 2.11
C LYS A 210 -11.26 19.04 0.88
N PHE A 211 -12.38 18.87 0.16
CA PHE A 211 -12.85 19.67 -0.97
C PHE A 211 -14.36 19.78 -1.04
#